data_a05b6ce5eb0ac49ad9d64b8ce08aacab
#
_entry.id   a05b6ce5eb0ac49ad9d64b8ce08aacab
#
_cell.length_a   1.000
_cell.length_b   1.000
_cell.length_c   1.000
_cell.angle_alpha   90.00
_cell.angle_beta   90.00
_cell.angle_gamma   90.00
#
_symmetry.space_group_name_H-M   'P 1'
#
loop_
_entity.id
_entity.type
_entity.pdbx_description
1 polymer ?
#
loop_
_entity_poly.entity_id
_entity_poly.type
_entity_poly.pdbx_seq_one_letter_code
_entity_poly.pdbx_strand_id
1 'polypeptide(L)'
;LAAPTKSEQWIKGVEVVVHLAAKVGIVGSYQEFFDSNVLATRKLLEKAKKNGVQRFIYASSPSVAHTGNALIGVGVHKAEPAHVRGSYSRTKALAEIDVLAAHSPDFSTMALRPHLVWGPGDTQLIERIVARARSGRLFLIDGGYSLIDTTYVTNAAQAFACAIDAPTSAFNRALMVTNGEPRTVRETLGRIAYAAGAKAPSRSIPFHIAMAAGHAAESAWRIRKSEPPLTSFLVEQLATAHWFDLGETKRFLEWSPSISLDQGFADLAMWYAKA
;
A
#
# COMPACT_ATOMS: atom_id res chain seq x y z
N LEU A 1 -18.53 -5.48 -2.73
CA LEU A 1 -19.13 -4.42 -1.89
C LEU A 1 -19.99 -3.43 -2.71
N ALA A 2 -19.74 -3.30 -4.00
CA ALA A 2 -20.52 -2.40 -4.87
C ALA A 2 -21.92 -2.95 -5.25
N ALA A 3 -22.14 -4.26 -5.22
CA ALA A 3 -23.44 -4.87 -5.48
C ALA A 3 -24.25 -5.00 -4.17
N PRO A 4 -25.59 -4.78 -4.20
CA PRO A 4 -26.44 -5.02 -3.05
C PRO A 4 -26.43 -6.52 -2.74
N THR A 5 -25.76 -6.91 -1.66
CA THR A 5 -25.85 -8.28 -1.16
C THR A 5 -27.26 -8.49 -0.59
N LYS A 6 -27.93 -9.55 -1.02
CA LYS A 6 -29.32 -9.88 -0.68
C LYS A 6 -29.57 -10.14 0.84
N SER A 7 -28.52 -10.21 1.66
CA SER A 7 -28.68 -10.36 3.11
C SER A 7 -27.67 -9.50 3.87
N GLU A 8 -28.11 -8.70 4.80
CA GLU A 8 -27.27 -8.01 5.78
C GLU A 8 -26.80 -8.98 6.89
N GLN A 9 -27.05 -10.27 6.76
CA GLN A 9 -26.80 -11.30 7.77
C GLN A 9 -25.31 -11.47 8.09
N TRP A 10 -24.43 -11.20 7.13
CA TRP A 10 -22.98 -11.40 7.30
C TRP A 10 -22.33 -10.42 8.30
N ILE A 11 -22.98 -9.31 8.64
CA ILE A 11 -22.45 -8.31 9.58
C ILE A 11 -23.12 -8.38 10.96
N LYS A 12 -24.16 -9.18 11.14
CA LYS A 12 -24.85 -9.33 12.42
C LYS A 12 -23.94 -10.02 13.46
N GLY A 13 -23.80 -9.43 14.64
CA GLY A 13 -22.96 -9.95 15.69
C GLY A 13 -21.46 -9.78 15.47
N VAL A 14 -21.07 -9.03 14.44
CA VAL A 14 -19.67 -8.68 14.18
C VAL A 14 -19.28 -7.51 15.09
N GLU A 15 -18.23 -7.68 15.89
CA GLU A 15 -17.72 -6.63 16.78
C GLU A 15 -16.68 -5.76 16.10
N VAL A 16 -15.87 -6.35 15.19
CA VAL A 16 -14.76 -5.68 14.52
C VAL A 16 -14.83 -5.90 13.01
N VAL A 17 -14.68 -4.82 12.26
CA VAL A 17 -14.49 -4.86 10.79
C VAL A 17 -13.08 -4.45 10.45
N VAL A 18 -12.35 -5.33 9.75
CA VAL A 18 -11.07 -5.01 9.10
C VAL A 18 -11.31 -4.86 7.61
N HIS A 19 -11.28 -3.63 7.12
CA HIS A 19 -11.60 -3.29 5.74
C HIS A 19 -10.34 -3.17 4.88
N LEU A 20 -9.98 -4.27 4.20
CA LEU A 20 -8.82 -4.35 3.31
C LEU A 20 -9.19 -4.13 1.84
N ALA A 21 -10.46 -4.30 1.48
CA ALA A 21 -10.90 -4.26 0.09
C ALA A 21 -10.74 -2.87 -0.52
N ALA A 22 -10.05 -2.81 -1.65
CA ALA A 22 -9.90 -1.59 -2.45
C ALA A 22 -9.62 -1.95 -3.91
N LYS A 23 -10.00 -1.06 -4.84
CA LYS A 23 -9.43 -1.07 -6.19
C LYS A 23 -8.04 -0.46 -6.09
N VAL A 24 -7.02 -1.25 -6.40
CA VAL A 24 -5.60 -0.85 -6.44
C VAL A 24 -5.11 -0.72 -7.88
N GLY A 25 -3.94 -0.11 -8.10
CA GLY A 25 -3.34 0.05 -9.41
C GLY A 25 -3.58 1.44 -10.01
N ILE A 26 -3.24 1.57 -11.28
CA ILE A 26 -3.22 2.84 -12.02
C ILE A 26 -4.19 2.87 -13.21
N VAL A 27 -4.80 1.72 -13.54
CA VAL A 27 -5.73 1.59 -14.67
C VAL A 27 -7.18 1.65 -14.18
N GLY A 28 -7.95 2.44 -14.86
CA GLY A 28 -9.37 2.66 -14.62
C GLY A 28 -9.73 4.14 -14.55
N SER A 29 -10.99 4.44 -14.74
CA SER A 29 -11.51 5.80 -14.57
C SER A 29 -11.50 6.22 -13.10
N TYR A 30 -11.43 7.53 -12.84
CA TYR A 30 -11.59 8.05 -11.48
C TYR A 30 -12.87 7.54 -10.82
N GLN A 31 -13.97 7.45 -11.60
CA GLN A 31 -15.26 6.99 -11.09
C GLN A 31 -15.20 5.54 -10.59
N GLU A 32 -14.52 4.63 -11.31
CA GLU A 32 -14.35 3.25 -10.85
C GLU A 32 -13.58 3.16 -9.52
N PHE A 33 -12.52 3.98 -9.35
CA PHE A 33 -11.81 4.07 -8.08
C PHE A 33 -12.68 4.68 -6.99
N PHE A 34 -13.45 5.72 -7.31
CA PHE A 34 -14.34 6.39 -6.37
C PHE A 34 -15.43 5.44 -5.88
N ASP A 35 -16.07 4.72 -6.78
CA ASP A 35 -17.13 3.76 -6.44
C ASP A 35 -16.61 2.63 -5.56
N SER A 36 -15.41 2.10 -5.90
CA SER A 36 -14.82 0.97 -5.20
C SER A 36 -14.18 1.35 -3.86
N ASN A 37 -13.53 2.51 -3.76
CA ASN A 37 -12.75 2.88 -2.60
C ASN A 37 -13.49 3.84 -1.65
N VAL A 38 -14.32 4.74 -2.19
CA VAL A 38 -15.04 5.73 -1.38
C VAL A 38 -16.46 5.28 -1.10
N LEU A 39 -17.29 5.09 -2.14
CA LEU A 39 -18.69 4.74 -1.93
C LEU A 39 -18.88 3.39 -1.25
N ALA A 40 -18.05 2.39 -1.62
CA ALA A 40 -18.12 1.09 -0.96
C ALA A 40 -17.71 1.18 0.53
N THR A 41 -16.68 1.98 0.86
CA THR A 41 -16.27 2.21 2.25
C THR A 41 -17.37 2.95 3.03
N ARG A 42 -17.98 4.00 2.48
CA ARG A 42 -19.10 4.71 3.12
C ARG A 42 -20.27 3.78 3.43
N LYS A 43 -20.69 2.98 2.45
CA LYS A 43 -21.76 1.98 2.63
C LYS A 43 -21.40 0.95 3.72
N LEU A 44 -20.14 0.53 3.79
CA LEU A 44 -19.69 -0.40 4.81
C LEU A 44 -19.68 0.25 6.20
N LEU A 45 -19.22 1.50 6.31
CA LEU A 45 -19.28 2.27 7.56
C LEU A 45 -20.71 2.42 8.09
N GLU A 46 -21.65 2.83 7.23
CA GLU A 46 -23.07 2.95 7.59
C GLU A 46 -23.65 1.62 8.10
N LYS A 47 -23.36 0.52 7.37
CA LYS A 47 -23.81 -0.81 7.77
C LYS A 47 -23.18 -1.28 9.06
N ALA A 48 -21.88 -1.03 9.26
CA ALA A 48 -21.16 -1.39 10.47
C ALA A 48 -21.79 -0.68 11.68
N LYS A 49 -21.99 0.64 11.61
CA LYS A 49 -22.65 1.42 12.67
C LYS A 49 -24.06 0.91 12.97
N LYS A 50 -24.89 0.70 11.94
CA LYS A 50 -26.27 0.24 12.09
C LYS A 50 -26.39 -1.13 12.77
N ASN A 51 -25.38 -2.00 12.62
CA ASN A 51 -25.36 -3.35 13.16
C ASN A 51 -24.56 -3.48 14.47
N GLY A 52 -24.16 -2.37 15.09
CA GLY A 52 -23.51 -2.37 16.40
C GLY A 52 -22.04 -2.84 16.38
N VAL A 53 -21.37 -2.74 15.22
CA VAL A 53 -19.91 -2.95 15.14
C VAL A 53 -19.24 -1.90 16.03
N GLN A 54 -18.31 -2.32 16.85
CA GLN A 54 -17.63 -1.46 17.82
C GLN A 54 -16.34 -0.86 17.26
N ARG A 55 -15.64 -1.60 16.37
CA ARG A 55 -14.34 -1.20 15.83
C ARG A 55 -14.29 -1.33 14.31
N PHE A 56 -13.72 -0.33 13.66
CA PHE A 56 -13.53 -0.32 12.20
C PHE A 56 -12.08 0.05 11.87
N ILE A 57 -11.33 -0.93 11.36
CA ILE A 57 -9.92 -0.79 11.01
C ILE A 57 -9.81 -0.75 9.47
N TYR A 58 -9.28 0.34 8.96
CA TYR A 58 -9.17 0.59 7.52
C TYR A 58 -7.74 0.42 7.02
N ALA A 59 -7.54 -0.38 5.99
CA ALA A 59 -6.27 -0.42 5.28
C ALA A 59 -6.17 0.79 4.34
N SER A 60 -5.45 1.80 4.77
CA SER A 60 -5.10 2.98 3.98
C SER A 60 -3.77 2.77 3.23
N SER A 61 -3.03 3.83 2.95
CA SER A 61 -1.73 3.82 2.27
C SER A 61 -0.96 5.10 2.59
N PRO A 62 0.37 5.10 2.66
CA PRO A 62 1.16 6.34 2.75
C PRO A 62 0.93 7.28 1.58
N SER A 63 0.52 6.77 0.42
CA SER A 63 0.25 7.57 -0.78
C SER A 63 -0.86 8.61 -0.60
N VAL A 64 -1.69 8.52 0.45
CA VAL A 64 -2.74 9.50 0.77
C VAL A 64 -2.20 10.87 1.22
N ALA A 65 -0.91 10.93 1.57
CA ALA A 65 -0.21 12.15 1.96
C ALA A 65 1.03 12.42 1.08
N HIS A 66 1.24 11.63 0.01
CA HIS A 66 2.40 11.79 -0.86
C HIS A 66 2.11 12.77 -2.00
N THR A 67 2.75 13.91 -1.96
CA THR A 67 2.58 15.02 -2.92
C THR A 67 3.66 15.06 -4.02
N GLY A 68 4.52 14.04 -4.11
CA GLY A 68 5.61 13.93 -5.09
C GLY A 68 7.00 14.25 -4.52
N ASN A 69 7.09 14.68 -3.25
CA ASN A 69 8.35 14.93 -2.57
C ASN A 69 8.85 13.68 -1.84
N ALA A 70 10.14 13.62 -1.53
CA ALA A 70 10.69 12.57 -0.68
C ALA A 70 10.06 12.61 0.72
N LEU A 71 9.78 11.43 1.27
CA LEU A 71 9.27 11.23 2.64
C LEU A 71 10.38 10.56 3.46
N ILE A 72 11.13 11.35 4.21
CA ILE A 72 12.36 10.91 4.88
C ILE A 72 12.15 10.90 6.40
N GLY A 73 11.96 9.73 7.00
CA GLY A 73 11.76 9.58 8.44
C GLY A 73 10.51 10.27 8.96
N VAL A 74 9.51 10.45 8.11
CA VAL A 74 8.31 11.19 8.48
C VAL A 74 7.30 10.28 9.19
N GLY A 75 6.59 10.81 10.16
CA GLY A 75 5.44 10.17 10.77
C GLY A 75 4.19 10.26 9.90
N VAL A 76 3.03 10.20 10.53
CA VAL A 76 1.75 10.30 9.83
C VAL A 76 1.43 11.75 9.50
N HIS A 77 1.44 12.09 8.22
CA HIS A 77 0.89 13.35 7.72
C HIS A 77 -0.61 13.22 7.45
N LYS A 78 -1.32 14.34 7.50
CA LYS A 78 -2.76 14.38 7.16
C LYS A 78 -2.99 13.94 5.71
N ALA A 79 -4.07 13.20 5.48
CA ALA A 79 -4.46 12.85 4.11
C ALA A 79 -4.89 14.10 3.32
N GLU A 80 -4.36 14.26 2.11
CA GLU A 80 -4.53 15.46 1.28
C GLU A 80 -5.07 15.14 -0.12
N PRO A 81 -6.37 14.79 -0.25
CA PRO A 81 -6.94 14.33 -1.52
C PRO A 81 -6.83 15.34 -2.66
N ALA A 82 -6.67 16.64 -2.36
CA ALA A 82 -6.50 17.67 -3.37
C ALA A 82 -5.09 17.72 -3.98
N HIS A 83 -4.05 17.27 -3.25
CA HIS A 83 -2.65 17.42 -3.63
C HIS A 83 -1.98 16.11 -4.06
N VAL A 84 -2.55 14.95 -3.65
CA VAL A 84 -1.98 13.65 -4.03
C VAL A 84 -2.24 13.30 -5.49
N ARG A 85 -1.32 12.54 -6.08
CA ARG A 85 -1.37 12.18 -7.49
C ARG A 85 -2.06 10.83 -7.70
N GLY A 86 -2.85 10.77 -8.77
CA GLY A 86 -3.51 9.55 -9.23
C GLY A 86 -4.84 9.25 -8.52
N SER A 87 -5.70 8.52 -9.23
CA SER A 87 -7.06 8.18 -8.76
C SER A 87 -7.04 7.31 -7.51
N TYR A 88 -6.08 6.38 -7.42
CA TYR A 88 -5.91 5.50 -6.26
C TYR A 88 -5.64 6.32 -4.98
N SER A 89 -4.56 7.11 -4.95
CA SER A 89 -4.17 7.88 -3.77
C SER A 89 -5.26 8.85 -3.34
N ARG A 90 -5.87 9.54 -4.31
CA ARG A 90 -6.97 10.49 -4.06
C ARG A 90 -8.19 9.82 -3.41
N THR A 91 -8.61 8.67 -3.94
CA THR A 91 -9.78 7.95 -3.42
C THR A 91 -9.49 7.27 -2.08
N LYS A 92 -8.25 6.77 -1.87
CA LYS A 92 -7.83 6.26 -0.56
C LYS A 92 -7.78 7.37 0.50
N ALA A 93 -7.33 8.58 0.14
CA ALA A 93 -7.33 9.74 1.03
C ALA A 93 -8.74 10.16 1.44
N LEU A 94 -9.68 10.22 0.48
CA LEU A 94 -11.09 10.52 0.78
C LEU A 94 -11.70 9.47 1.72
N ALA A 95 -11.48 8.19 1.44
CA ALA A 95 -11.99 7.11 2.27
C ALA A 95 -11.38 7.10 3.68
N GLU A 96 -10.09 7.42 3.83
CA GLU A 96 -9.47 7.56 5.14
C GLU A 96 -10.07 8.69 5.96
N ILE A 97 -10.31 9.84 5.33
CA ILE A 97 -10.97 10.98 5.98
C ILE A 97 -12.38 10.57 6.45
N ASP A 98 -13.15 9.90 5.60
CA ASP A 98 -14.50 9.44 5.94
C ASP A 98 -14.48 8.43 7.13
N VAL A 99 -13.51 7.51 7.13
CA VAL A 99 -13.33 6.53 8.21
C VAL A 99 -12.99 7.22 9.54
N LEU A 100 -12.01 8.12 9.55
CA LEU A 100 -11.63 8.82 10.78
C LEU A 100 -12.72 9.77 11.27
N ALA A 101 -13.43 10.45 10.36
CA ALA A 101 -14.58 11.29 10.71
C ALA A 101 -15.78 10.50 11.27
N ALA A 102 -15.86 9.20 11.00
CA ALA A 102 -16.92 8.34 11.51
C ALA A 102 -16.73 7.92 12.98
N HIS A 103 -15.55 8.24 13.57
CA HIS A 103 -15.24 7.90 14.96
C HIS A 103 -16.26 8.49 15.95
N SER A 104 -16.63 7.68 16.94
CA SER A 104 -17.49 8.10 18.06
C SER A 104 -17.21 7.23 19.30
N PRO A 105 -17.72 7.56 20.48
CA PRO A 105 -17.55 6.72 21.68
C PRO A 105 -17.97 5.26 21.48
N ASP A 106 -19.02 5.02 20.70
CA ASP A 106 -19.57 3.69 20.45
C ASP A 106 -19.06 3.05 19.15
N PHE A 107 -18.23 3.75 18.37
CA PHE A 107 -17.71 3.28 17.09
C PHE A 107 -16.28 3.76 16.87
N SER A 108 -15.33 2.98 17.32
CA SER A 108 -13.90 3.28 17.23
C SER A 108 -13.34 3.02 15.83
N THR A 109 -12.74 4.03 15.20
CA THR A 109 -12.15 3.90 13.85
C THR A 109 -10.65 4.15 13.86
N MET A 110 -9.92 3.42 13.03
CA MET A 110 -8.47 3.55 12.83
C MET A 110 -8.12 3.31 11.37
N ALA A 111 -7.10 4.00 10.87
CA ALA A 111 -6.50 3.74 9.56
C ALA A 111 -5.07 3.24 9.72
N LEU A 112 -4.74 2.10 9.14
CA LEU A 112 -3.36 1.65 9.00
C LEU A 112 -2.88 1.94 7.59
N ARG A 113 -1.65 2.43 7.46
CA ARG A 113 -1.00 2.78 6.18
C ARG A 113 0.17 1.85 5.91
N PRO A 114 -0.08 0.60 5.47
CA PRO A 114 1.01 -0.26 5.04
C PRO A 114 1.65 0.27 3.76
N HIS A 115 2.99 0.22 3.70
CA HIS A 115 3.75 0.66 2.53
C HIS A 115 4.37 -0.51 1.80
N LEU A 116 4.07 -0.64 0.51
CA LEU A 116 4.64 -1.65 -0.39
C LEU A 116 4.68 -3.04 0.27
N VAL A 117 3.50 -3.57 0.59
CA VAL A 117 3.39 -4.92 1.17
C VAL A 117 3.78 -5.97 0.15
N TRP A 118 4.64 -6.90 0.54
CA TRP A 118 5.10 -7.99 -0.31
C TRP A 118 5.37 -9.28 0.47
N GLY A 119 5.41 -10.38 -0.25
CA GLY A 119 5.72 -11.71 0.30
C GLY A 119 5.45 -12.82 -0.70
N PRO A 120 5.59 -14.08 -0.29
CA PRO A 120 5.22 -15.24 -1.11
C PRO A 120 3.78 -15.15 -1.61
N GLY A 121 3.56 -15.45 -2.90
CA GLY A 121 2.24 -15.40 -3.53
C GLY A 121 1.74 -14.00 -3.94
N ASP A 122 2.56 -12.95 -3.80
CA ASP A 122 2.21 -11.60 -4.27
C ASP A 122 2.24 -11.50 -5.80
N THR A 123 1.05 -11.38 -6.38
CA THR A 123 0.84 -11.23 -7.83
C THR A 123 0.93 -9.79 -8.33
N GLN A 124 0.99 -8.80 -7.44
CA GLN A 124 0.95 -7.39 -7.81
C GLN A 124 2.33 -6.77 -7.94
N LEU A 125 3.17 -6.88 -6.92
CA LEU A 125 4.49 -6.26 -6.88
C LEU A 125 5.58 -7.28 -7.26
N ILE A 126 5.64 -8.42 -6.55
CA ILE A 126 6.70 -9.41 -6.71
C ILE A 126 6.68 -10.05 -8.09
N GLU A 127 5.54 -10.55 -8.55
CA GLU A 127 5.47 -11.17 -9.89
C GLU A 127 5.88 -10.22 -11.01
N ARG A 128 5.51 -8.94 -10.92
CA ARG A 128 5.91 -7.93 -11.93
C ARG A 128 7.41 -7.67 -11.92
N ILE A 129 8.04 -7.59 -10.74
CA ILE A 129 9.48 -7.42 -10.62
C ILE A 129 10.19 -8.64 -11.19
N VAL A 130 9.77 -9.85 -10.81
CA VAL A 130 10.36 -11.11 -11.26
C VAL A 130 10.21 -11.30 -12.78
N ALA A 131 9.02 -11.04 -13.33
CA ALA A 131 8.79 -11.12 -14.78
C ALA A 131 9.71 -10.18 -15.57
N ARG A 132 9.90 -8.95 -15.08
CA ARG A 132 10.83 -7.98 -15.69
C ARG A 132 12.29 -8.40 -15.54
N ALA A 133 12.66 -8.95 -14.39
CA ALA A 133 14.01 -9.46 -14.15
C ALA A 133 14.33 -10.62 -15.09
N ARG A 134 13.45 -11.61 -15.21
CA ARG A 134 13.60 -12.78 -16.09
C ARG A 134 13.66 -12.38 -17.57
N SER A 135 12.91 -11.35 -17.97
CA SER A 135 12.94 -10.82 -19.36
C SER A 135 14.07 -9.83 -19.65
N GLY A 136 14.95 -9.53 -18.68
CA GLY A 136 16.02 -8.53 -18.82
C GLY A 136 15.54 -7.08 -18.96
N ARG A 137 14.29 -6.81 -18.56
CA ARG A 137 13.63 -5.49 -18.66
C ARG A 137 13.47 -4.80 -17.30
N LEU A 138 14.14 -5.28 -16.26
CA LEU A 138 14.18 -4.62 -14.97
C LEU A 138 15.30 -3.58 -14.97
N PHE A 139 14.94 -2.30 -14.86
CA PHE A 139 15.88 -1.18 -14.86
C PHE A 139 15.83 -0.46 -13.52
N LEU A 140 16.92 0.19 -13.17
CA LEU A 140 17.01 1.14 -12.08
C LEU A 140 16.77 2.56 -12.61
N ILE A 141 16.34 3.46 -11.75
CA ILE A 141 16.26 4.89 -12.05
C ILE A 141 17.30 5.59 -11.18
N ASP A 142 18.12 6.44 -11.79
CA ASP A 142 19.25 7.13 -11.14
C ASP A 142 20.09 6.20 -10.24
N GLY A 143 20.41 5.01 -10.74
CA GLY A 143 21.18 4.03 -9.98
C GLY A 143 20.41 3.27 -8.91
N GLY A 144 19.17 3.64 -8.61
CA GLY A 144 18.34 2.99 -7.58
C GLY A 144 18.83 3.20 -6.15
N TYR A 145 19.42 4.35 -5.85
CA TYR A 145 19.97 4.67 -4.52
C TYR A 145 18.93 5.21 -3.54
N SER A 146 17.74 5.54 -4.00
CA SER A 146 16.64 5.99 -3.12
C SER A 146 16.30 4.93 -2.09
N LEU A 147 16.15 5.34 -0.84
CA LEU A 147 15.76 4.47 0.27
C LEU A 147 14.25 4.29 0.27
N ILE A 148 13.80 3.06 0.32
CA ILE A 148 12.40 2.69 0.48
C ILE A 148 12.23 1.76 1.68
N ASP A 149 11.18 1.98 2.45
CA ASP A 149 10.82 1.12 3.57
C ASP A 149 9.59 0.31 3.19
N THR A 150 9.76 -0.98 3.02
CA THR A 150 8.70 -1.90 2.59
C THR A 150 8.14 -2.70 3.75
N THR A 151 7.04 -3.40 3.55
CA THR A 151 6.40 -4.21 4.59
C THR A 151 6.34 -5.66 4.18
N TYR A 152 6.94 -6.56 4.95
CA TYR A 152 6.71 -7.98 4.74
C TYR A 152 5.29 -8.37 5.15
N VAL A 153 4.63 -9.20 4.35
CA VAL A 153 3.18 -9.49 4.46
C VAL A 153 2.77 -9.97 5.85
N THR A 154 3.58 -10.81 6.49
CA THR A 154 3.30 -11.31 7.85
C THR A 154 3.31 -10.17 8.87
N ASN A 155 4.27 -9.25 8.77
CA ASN A 155 4.33 -8.07 9.65
C ASN A 155 3.11 -7.16 9.44
N ALA A 156 2.68 -6.97 8.18
CA ALA A 156 1.44 -6.24 7.90
C ALA A 156 0.24 -6.92 8.58
N ALA A 157 0.08 -8.24 8.41
CA ALA A 157 -1.01 -8.99 9.02
C ALA A 157 -1.01 -8.89 10.56
N GLN A 158 0.18 -8.98 11.18
CA GLN A 158 0.33 -8.81 12.63
C GLN A 158 -0.08 -7.40 13.09
N ALA A 159 0.29 -6.34 12.35
CA ALA A 159 -0.13 -4.98 12.68
C ALA A 159 -1.66 -4.83 12.68
N PHE A 160 -2.35 -5.43 11.70
CA PHE A 160 -3.82 -5.46 11.67
C PHE A 160 -4.40 -6.29 12.83
N ALA A 161 -3.79 -7.41 13.19
CA ALA A 161 -4.20 -8.20 14.34
C ALA A 161 -4.05 -7.41 15.65
N CYS A 162 -2.91 -6.76 15.89
CA CYS A 162 -2.72 -5.89 17.05
C CYS A 162 -3.73 -4.73 17.08
N ALA A 163 -4.13 -4.18 15.93
CA ALA A 163 -5.14 -3.14 15.88
C ALA A 163 -6.55 -3.62 16.32
N ILE A 164 -6.86 -4.91 16.15
CA ILE A 164 -8.13 -5.49 16.64
C ILE A 164 -8.21 -5.39 18.15
N ASP A 165 -7.13 -5.68 18.86
CA ASP A 165 -7.08 -5.74 20.33
C ASP A 165 -6.58 -4.44 20.97
N ALA A 166 -6.24 -3.42 20.18
CA ALA A 166 -5.66 -2.17 20.65
C ALA A 166 -6.60 -1.44 21.65
N PRO A 167 -6.05 -0.75 22.65
CA PRO A 167 -6.87 0.02 23.59
C PRO A 167 -7.63 1.15 22.87
N THR A 168 -8.78 1.56 23.40
CA THR A 168 -9.63 2.60 22.77
C THR A 168 -8.87 3.90 22.51
N SER A 169 -7.90 4.23 23.36
CA SER A 169 -7.01 5.40 23.20
C SER A 169 -6.12 5.34 21.93
N ALA A 170 -5.97 4.17 21.31
CA ALA A 170 -5.24 4.00 20.07
C ALA A 170 -6.04 4.39 18.81
N PHE A 171 -7.34 4.55 18.93
CA PHE A 171 -8.24 4.84 17.80
C PHE A 171 -8.30 6.34 17.45
N ASN A 172 -9.09 6.69 16.46
CA ASN A 172 -9.24 8.03 15.86
C ASN A 172 -7.92 8.59 15.30
N ARG A 173 -7.15 7.73 14.67
CA ARG A 173 -5.87 8.11 14.03
C ARG A 173 -5.51 7.21 12.86
N ALA A 174 -4.56 7.70 12.07
CA ALA A 174 -3.83 6.88 11.11
C ALA A 174 -2.47 6.47 11.70
N LEU A 175 -1.97 5.28 11.33
CA LEU A 175 -0.68 4.76 11.78
C LEU A 175 0.10 4.17 10.60
N MET A 176 1.41 4.41 10.56
CA MET A 176 2.29 3.85 9.53
C MET A 176 2.63 2.40 9.83
N VAL A 177 2.67 1.56 8.79
CA VAL A 177 3.06 0.15 8.93
C VAL A 177 4.12 -0.17 7.88
N THR A 178 5.36 -0.39 8.34
CA THR A 178 6.50 -0.81 7.52
C THR A 178 7.41 -1.73 8.33
N ASN A 179 8.42 -2.29 7.69
CA ASN A 179 9.42 -3.06 8.45
C ASN A 179 10.34 -2.18 9.30
N GLY A 180 10.42 -0.87 9.05
CA GLY A 180 11.39 0.01 9.71
C GLY A 180 12.84 -0.33 9.35
N GLU A 181 13.05 -0.93 8.20
CA GLU A 181 14.33 -1.32 7.62
C GLU A 181 14.51 -0.71 6.23
N PRO A 182 14.74 0.63 6.12
CA PRO A 182 14.91 1.26 4.81
C PRO A 182 16.06 0.63 4.03
N ARG A 183 15.79 0.18 2.82
CA ARG A 183 16.76 -0.38 1.88
C ARG A 183 16.75 0.41 0.58
N THR A 184 17.87 0.40 -0.16
CA THR A 184 17.87 1.02 -1.48
C THR A 184 16.95 0.27 -2.44
N VAL A 185 16.35 0.99 -3.40
CA VAL A 185 15.58 0.37 -4.49
C VAL A 185 16.43 -0.69 -5.21
N ARG A 186 17.70 -0.40 -5.45
CA ARG A 186 18.67 -1.34 -6.06
C ARG A 186 18.77 -2.65 -5.27
N GLU A 187 18.95 -2.56 -3.97
CA GLU A 187 19.06 -3.72 -3.09
C GLU A 187 17.75 -4.51 -3.08
N THR A 188 16.64 -3.84 -2.86
CA THR A 188 15.31 -4.48 -2.79
C THR A 188 14.97 -5.21 -4.09
N LEU A 189 15.11 -4.56 -5.26
CA LEU A 189 14.85 -5.18 -6.56
C LEU A 189 15.85 -6.32 -6.86
N GLY A 190 17.11 -6.14 -6.47
CA GLY A 190 18.15 -7.16 -6.63
C GLY A 190 17.87 -8.41 -5.79
N ARG A 191 17.47 -8.24 -4.53
CA ARG A 191 17.13 -9.35 -3.62
C ARG A 191 15.90 -10.11 -4.08
N ILE A 192 14.85 -9.39 -4.54
CA ILE A 192 13.66 -10.02 -5.11
C ILE A 192 14.01 -10.81 -6.38
N ALA A 193 14.78 -10.23 -7.30
CA ALA A 193 15.20 -10.93 -8.51
C ALA A 193 15.99 -12.19 -8.18
N TYR A 194 16.96 -12.10 -7.26
CA TYR A 194 17.80 -13.22 -6.82
C TYR A 194 16.96 -14.33 -6.18
N ALA A 195 16.01 -13.98 -5.31
CA ALA A 195 15.11 -14.95 -4.69
C ALA A 195 14.33 -15.80 -5.71
N ALA A 196 14.03 -15.22 -6.87
CA ALA A 196 13.34 -15.92 -7.99
C ALA A 196 14.30 -16.54 -9.03
N GLY A 197 15.60 -16.66 -8.73
CA GLY A 197 16.61 -17.21 -9.62
C GLY A 197 16.91 -16.33 -10.84
N ALA A 198 16.56 -15.03 -10.79
CA ALA A 198 16.81 -14.08 -11.86
C ALA A 198 18.00 -13.17 -11.56
N LYS A 199 18.56 -12.53 -12.61
CA LYS A 199 19.67 -11.59 -12.42
C LYS A 199 19.19 -10.25 -11.85
N ALA A 200 19.96 -9.70 -10.93
CA ALA A 200 19.74 -8.36 -10.41
C ALA A 200 19.81 -7.30 -11.55
N PRO A 201 19.06 -6.18 -11.42
CA PRO A 201 19.10 -5.11 -12.40
C PRO A 201 20.48 -4.45 -12.43
N SER A 202 21.09 -4.40 -13.61
CA SER A 202 22.41 -3.78 -13.83
C SER A 202 22.35 -2.46 -14.62
N ARG A 203 21.26 -2.26 -15.37
CA ARG A 203 21.07 -1.06 -16.21
C ARG A 203 20.32 0.01 -15.42
N SER A 204 20.74 1.27 -15.61
CA SER A 204 20.08 2.44 -15.01
C SER A 204 19.66 3.44 -16.08
N ILE A 205 18.51 4.05 -15.87
CA ILE A 205 17.96 5.10 -16.74
C ILE A 205 17.96 6.40 -15.92
N PRO A 206 18.45 7.52 -16.46
CA PRO A 206 18.33 8.82 -15.81
C PRO A 206 16.87 9.21 -15.55
N PHE A 207 16.59 9.85 -14.43
CA PHE A 207 15.25 10.23 -13.99
C PHE A 207 14.44 10.96 -15.07
N HIS A 208 15.01 11.98 -15.68
CA HIS A 208 14.33 12.80 -16.69
C HIS A 208 13.95 12.00 -17.94
N ILE A 209 14.77 11.03 -18.35
CA ILE A 209 14.48 10.14 -19.48
C ILE A 209 13.35 9.17 -19.09
N ALA A 210 13.43 8.59 -17.90
CA ALA A 210 12.38 7.70 -17.38
C ALA A 210 11.03 8.44 -17.25
N MET A 211 11.03 9.69 -16.78
CA MET A 211 9.84 10.53 -16.70
C MET A 211 9.22 10.82 -18.05
N ALA A 212 10.03 11.21 -19.03
CA ALA A 212 9.56 11.44 -20.42
C ALA A 212 8.95 10.16 -21.00
N ALA A 213 9.61 9.00 -20.81
CA ALA A 213 9.09 7.71 -21.23
C ALA A 213 7.79 7.32 -20.52
N GLY A 214 7.68 7.61 -19.22
CA GLY A 214 6.45 7.39 -18.43
C GLY A 214 5.27 8.19 -18.99
N HIS A 215 5.43 9.48 -19.20
CA HIS A 215 4.38 10.34 -19.79
C HIS A 215 3.99 9.92 -21.21
N ALA A 216 4.97 9.54 -22.05
CA ALA A 216 4.70 9.03 -23.38
C ALA A 216 3.91 7.70 -23.33
N ALA A 217 4.29 6.78 -22.43
CA ALA A 217 3.57 5.54 -22.22
C ALA A 217 2.13 5.79 -21.73
N GLU A 218 1.93 6.63 -20.72
CA GLU A 218 0.60 7.00 -20.22
C GLU A 218 -0.29 7.57 -21.34
N SER A 219 0.26 8.43 -22.17
CA SER A 219 -0.46 9.04 -23.30
C SER A 219 -0.84 8.00 -24.37
N ALA A 220 0.09 7.11 -24.73
CA ALA A 220 -0.17 6.03 -25.69
C ALA A 220 -1.15 4.98 -25.18
N TRP A 221 -1.22 4.77 -23.86
CA TRP A 221 -2.08 3.77 -23.22
C TRP A 221 -3.48 4.28 -22.87
N ARG A 222 -3.79 5.56 -23.05
CA ARG A 222 -5.14 6.12 -22.81
C ARG A 222 -6.25 5.36 -23.53
N ILE A 223 -5.95 4.74 -24.66
CA ILE A 223 -6.89 3.99 -25.50
C ILE A 223 -6.89 2.49 -25.15
N ARG A 224 -5.89 2.02 -24.40
CA ARG A 224 -5.73 0.60 -24.05
C ARG A 224 -6.29 0.32 -22.66
N LYS A 225 -6.92 -0.84 -22.48
CA LYS A 225 -7.45 -1.29 -21.18
C LYS A 225 -6.40 -1.99 -20.30
N SER A 226 -5.12 -2.01 -20.72
CA SER A 226 -4.01 -2.62 -19.99
C SER A 226 -3.17 -1.57 -19.27
N GLU A 227 -2.43 -1.97 -18.24
CA GLU A 227 -1.51 -1.06 -17.58
C GLU A 227 -0.30 -0.74 -18.46
N PRO A 228 0.14 0.54 -18.51
CA PRO A 228 1.36 0.91 -19.20
C PRO A 228 2.57 0.27 -18.51
N PRO A 229 3.62 -0.10 -19.27
CA PRO A 229 4.80 -0.74 -18.70
C PRO A 229 5.60 0.17 -17.75
N LEU A 230 5.45 1.47 -17.90
CA LEU A 230 6.06 2.50 -17.07
C LEU A 230 5.07 3.67 -16.94
N THR A 231 4.99 4.27 -15.75
CA THR A 231 4.20 5.49 -15.50
C THR A 231 5.07 6.53 -14.82
N SER A 232 4.72 7.80 -14.98
CA SER A 232 5.39 8.89 -14.28
C SER A 232 5.34 8.69 -12.76
N PHE A 233 4.21 8.22 -12.24
CA PHE A 233 4.05 7.87 -10.82
C PHE A 233 5.04 6.77 -10.37
N LEU A 234 5.19 5.69 -11.14
CA LEU A 234 6.14 4.62 -10.80
C LEU A 234 7.59 5.12 -10.84
N VAL A 235 7.93 5.98 -11.81
CA VAL A 235 9.26 6.60 -11.90
C VAL A 235 9.55 7.43 -10.66
N GLU A 236 8.62 8.28 -10.23
CA GLU A 236 8.75 9.06 -9.00
C GLU A 236 8.93 8.15 -7.77
N GLN A 237 8.11 7.11 -7.66
CA GLN A 237 8.20 6.15 -6.56
C GLN A 237 9.56 5.41 -6.49
N LEU A 238 10.21 5.14 -7.63
CA LEU A 238 11.51 4.49 -7.67
C LEU A 238 12.69 5.47 -7.52
N ALA A 239 12.47 6.76 -7.79
CA ALA A 239 13.51 7.77 -7.77
C ALA A 239 13.55 8.60 -6.47
N THR A 240 12.47 8.62 -5.68
CA THR A 240 12.39 9.37 -4.43
C THR A 240 12.50 8.46 -3.21
N ALA A 241 13.05 8.99 -2.12
CA ALA A 241 13.12 8.25 -0.88
C ALA A 241 11.79 8.26 -0.13
N HIS A 242 11.35 7.08 0.38
CA HIS A 242 10.18 6.97 1.24
C HIS A 242 10.44 5.96 2.37
N TRP A 243 10.70 6.48 3.54
CA TRP A 243 10.78 5.70 4.76
C TRP A 243 10.20 6.49 5.93
N PHE A 244 9.73 5.79 6.96
CA PHE A 244 8.77 6.35 7.90
C PHE A 244 9.19 6.13 9.35
N ASP A 245 8.77 7.07 10.22
CA ASP A 245 8.83 6.86 11.66
C ASP A 245 7.66 5.99 12.11
N LEU A 246 7.98 4.93 12.85
CA LEU A 246 7.03 3.99 13.42
C LEU A 246 6.75 4.23 14.92
N GLY A 247 7.24 5.30 15.50
CA GLY A 247 7.14 5.59 16.92
C GLY A 247 5.70 5.53 17.45
N GLU A 248 4.76 6.18 16.73
CA GLU A 248 3.33 6.13 17.10
C GLU A 248 2.75 4.72 16.97
N THR A 249 3.07 4.01 15.89
CA THR A 249 2.56 2.66 15.66
C THR A 249 3.04 1.70 16.76
N LYS A 250 4.31 1.74 17.10
CA LYS A 250 4.89 0.96 18.20
C LYS A 250 4.21 1.25 19.52
N ARG A 251 3.98 2.54 19.80
CA ARG A 251 3.36 2.99 21.05
C ARG A 251 1.90 2.59 21.16
N PHE A 252 1.10 2.79 20.11
CA PHE A 252 -0.36 2.63 20.19
C PHE A 252 -0.84 1.21 19.93
N LEU A 253 -0.11 0.43 19.13
CA LEU A 253 -0.44 -0.96 18.85
C LEU A 253 0.39 -1.96 19.65
N GLU A 254 1.39 -1.49 20.42
CA GLU A 254 2.39 -2.35 21.07
C GLU A 254 3.01 -3.36 20.08
N TRP A 255 3.12 -2.94 18.81
CA TRP A 255 3.57 -3.75 17.70
C TRP A 255 4.93 -3.30 17.18
N SER A 256 5.75 -4.27 16.84
CA SER A 256 6.97 -4.08 16.06
C SER A 256 7.09 -5.21 15.05
N PRO A 257 7.72 -4.95 13.87
CA PRO A 257 7.96 -6.01 12.89
C PRO A 257 8.76 -7.17 13.52
N SER A 258 8.25 -8.39 13.40
CA SER A 258 8.90 -9.59 13.96
C SER A 258 9.73 -10.34 12.92
N ILE A 259 9.46 -10.15 11.64
CA ILE A 259 10.18 -10.76 10.52
C ILE A 259 11.02 -9.68 9.85
N SER A 260 12.35 -9.86 9.84
CA SER A 260 13.25 -8.95 9.12
C SER A 260 13.06 -9.05 7.61
N LEU A 261 13.46 -8.01 6.87
CA LEU A 261 13.43 -8.08 5.39
C LEU A 261 14.34 -9.20 4.87
N ASP A 262 15.47 -9.48 5.52
CA ASP A 262 16.37 -10.57 5.14
C ASP A 262 15.68 -11.94 5.27
N GLN A 263 14.94 -12.16 6.36
CA GLN A 263 14.14 -13.37 6.52
C GLN A 263 13.02 -13.42 5.46
N GLY A 264 12.34 -12.31 5.19
CA GLY A 264 11.33 -12.23 4.14
C GLY A 264 11.87 -12.58 2.74
N PHE A 265 13.07 -12.14 2.39
CA PHE A 265 13.74 -12.53 1.13
C PHE A 265 14.10 -14.01 1.11
N ALA A 266 14.51 -14.59 2.24
CA ALA A 266 14.77 -16.03 2.35
C ALA A 266 13.48 -16.85 2.16
N ASP A 267 12.39 -16.44 2.79
CA ASP A 267 11.07 -17.07 2.63
C ASP A 267 10.59 -17.00 1.18
N LEU A 268 10.81 -15.86 0.52
CA LEU A 268 10.49 -15.69 -0.91
C LEU A 268 11.32 -16.63 -1.79
N ALA A 269 12.61 -16.79 -1.50
CA ALA A 269 13.47 -17.74 -2.21
C ALA A 269 13.02 -19.19 -2.03
N MET A 270 12.66 -19.58 -0.81
CA MET A 270 12.10 -20.91 -0.53
C MET A 270 10.77 -21.15 -1.28
N TRP A 271 9.95 -20.12 -1.40
CA TRP A 271 8.68 -20.20 -2.14
C TRP A 271 8.93 -20.45 -3.63
N TYR A 272 9.85 -19.69 -4.26
CA TYR A 272 10.20 -19.87 -5.67
C TYR A 272 10.93 -21.20 -5.95
N ALA A 273 11.65 -21.74 -4.98
CA ALA A 273 12.31 -23.04 -5.13
C ALA A 273 11.31 -24.22 -5.16
N LYS A 274 10.08 -24.01 -4.66
CA LYS A 274 9.00 -25.02 -4.66
C LYS A 274 8.01 -24.86 -5.83
N ALA A 275 8.04 -23.71 -6.51
CA ALA A 275 7.16 -23.38 -7.63
C ALA A 275 7.76 -23.80 -8.98
#